data_8c1da4796170e0518724cde6e92c231c
#
_entry.id   8c1da4796170e0518724cde6e92c231c
#
_cell.length_a   1.000
_cell.length_b   1.000
_cell.length_c   1.000
_cell.angle_alpha   90.00
_cell.angle_beta   90.00
_cell.angle_gamma   90.00
#
_symmetry.space_group_name_H-M   'P 1'
#
loop_
_entity.id
_entity.type
_entity.pdbx_description
1 polymer ?
#
loop_
_entity_poly.entity_id
_entity_poly.type
_entity_poly.pdbx_seq_one_letter_code
_entity_poly.pdbx_strand_id
1 'polypeptide(L)'
;MRFFLLGFVGLLALVWLFAPREPSDLTIDPDQFQVGSDVDAYLATREQQFDDVVVGVQKQVIWAKEPGIRTPLSIVYIHGFTATSQEIRPVPDRVAKALGANLYLARLTGHGRSADALAEASIDHWMRDVSEALKVGTAIGQRLIVMGTSTGGTLTAALAQDQAAIKNIAGFVFISPNFAINNRAATLLTWPFARHWVPLIIGDWQQTVPRNDLHARYWTTDYPTIALMPMAALVKAVDDLDFAEVDVPALFFYSPKDQVVVAEKIAEFAKKWGGPHKTVIVDLRASDDIYAHIIAGDIVSPAQTQIAVDEILAWIRAL
;
A
#
# COMPACT_ATOMS: atom_id res chain seq x y z
N MET A 1 19.40 46.18 15.30
CA MET A 1 19.70 45.05 14.40
C MET A 1 19.49 43.66 15.06
N ARG A 2 20.05 43.35 16.28
CA ARG A 2 19.84 42.08 16.97
C ARG A 2 18.37 41.73 17.30
N PHE A 3 17.58 42.67 17.79
CA PHE A 3 16.16 42.46 18.10
C PHE A 3 15.29 42.21 16.84
N PHE A 4 15.61 42.86 15.72
CA PHE A 4 14.96 42.61 14.43
C PHE A 4 15.25 41.19 13.91
N LEU A 5 16.50 40.75 14.06
CA LEU A 5 16.91 39.38 13.66
C LEU A 5 16.20 38.31 14.53
N LEU A 6 16.13 38.52 15.85
CA LEU A 6 15.42 37.62 16.77
C LEU A 6 13.91 37.57 16.49
N GLY A 7 13.29 38.75 16.23
CA GLY A 7 11.88 38.82 15.85
C GLY A 7 11.59 38.11 14.52
N PHE A 8 12.47 38.25 13.53
CA PHE A 8 12.35 37.57 12.23
C PHE A 8 12.53 36.05 12.36
N VAL A 9 13.53 35.58 13.12
CA VAL A 9 13.73 34.15 13.39
C VAL A 9 12.54 33.57 14.15
N GLY A 10 12.00 34.31 15.14
CA GLY A 10 10.81 33.91 15.87
C GLY A 10 9.57 33.79 14.96
N LEU A 11 9.38 34.73 14.02
CA LEU A 11 8.31 34.67 13.05
C LEU A 11 8.47 33.48 12.10
N LEU A 12 9.67 33.20 11.61
CA LEU A 12 9.94 32.05 10.78
C LEU A 12 9.68 30.73 11.52
N ALA A 13 10.04 30.65 12.81
CA ALA A 13 9.77 29.49 13.65
C ALA A 13 8.26 29.30 13.85
N LEU A 14 7.51 30.38 14.07
CA LEU A 14 6.04 30.34 14.16
C LEU A 14 5.40 29.89 12.84
N VAL A 15 5.84 30.46 11.72
CA VAL A 15 5.37 30.04 10.40
C VAL A 15 5.68 28.55 10.20
N TRP A 16 6.87 28.06 10.55
CA TRP A 16 7.23 26.66 10.45
C TRP A 16 6.35 25.74 11.30
N LEU A 17 6.02 26.13 12.54
CA LEU A 17 5.22 25.35 13.48
C LEU A 17 3.75 25.25 13.08
N PHE A 18 3.18 26.36 12.57
CA PHE A 18 1.74 26.46 12.28
C PHE A 18 1.39 26.39 10.79
N ALA A 19 2.39 26.31 9.92
CA ALA A 19 2.18 26.22 8.50
C ALA A 19 1.53 24.87 8.10
N PRO A 20 0.60 24.89 7.13
CA PRO A 20 -0.08 23.69 6.69
C PRO A 20 0.90 22.65 6.11
N ARG A 21 0.71 21.42 6.53
CA ARG A 21 1.37 20.21 6.02
C ARG A 21 0.32 19.26 5.46
N GLU A 22 0.80 18.22 4.81
CA GLU A 22 -0.07 17.13 4.39
C GLU A 22 -0.74 16.50 5.62
N PRO A 23 -2.08 16.36 5.64
CA PRO A 23 -2.78 15.63 6.70
C PRO A 23 -2.28 14.18 6.79
N SER A 24 -2.23 13.64 8.02
CA SER A 24 -1.71 12.29 8.29
C SER A 24 -2.63 11.50 9.22
N ASP A 25 -3.95 11.64 9.05
CA ASP A 25 -4.92 10.85 9.80
C ASP A 25 -4.89 9.39 9.34
N LEU A 26 -4.62 8.48 10.29
CA LEU A 26 -4.53 7.04 10.07
C LEU A 26 -5.76 6.29 10.63
N THR A 27 -6.86 6.98 10.86
CA THR A 27 -8.08 6.38 11.43
C THR A 27 -8.62 5.26 10.54
N ILE A 28 -8.93 4.13 11.19
CA ILE A 28 -9.58 2.96 10.59
C ILE A 28 -11.01 2.88 11.14
N ASP A 29 -11.98 2.83 10.24
CA ASP A 29 -13.40 2.66 10.59
C ASP A 29 -14.11 1.78 9.54
N PRO A 30 -14.05 0.44 9.67
CA PRO A 30 -14.74 -0.46 8.76
C PRO A 30 -16.27 -0.38 8.87
N ASP A 31 -16.80 0.09 9.99
CA ASP A 31 -18.24 0.11 10.24
C ASP A 31 -18.98 1.22 9.50
N GLN A 32 -18.25 2.20 8.97
CA GLN A 32 -18.83 3.19 8.05
C GLN A 32 -19.32 2.57 6.72
N PHE A 33 -18.91 1.33 6.37
CA PHE A 33 -19.27 0.66 5.13
C PHE A 33 -20.36 -0.40 5.34
N GLN A 34 -21.42 -0.33 4.53
CA GLN A 34 -22.53 -1.27 4.52
C GLN A 34 -22.42 -2.17 3.27
N VAL A 35 -21.59 -3.22 3.37
CA VAL A 35 -21.28 -4.11 2.24
C VAL A 35 -22.46 -4.99 1.85
N GLY A 36 -23.35 -5.32 2.81
CA GLY A 36 -24.51 -6.19 2.54
C GLY A 36 -24.11 -7.65 2.26
N SER A 37 -25.10 -8.43 1.77
CA SER A 37 -24.89 -9.85 1.43
C SER A 37 -24.39 -10.05 0.00
N ASP A 38 -24.67 -9.12 -0.91
CA ASP A 38 -24.19 -9.12 -2.29
C ASP A 38 -22.99 -8.19 -2.42
N VAL A 39 -21.80 -8.78 -2.16
CA VAL A 39 -20.52 -8.07 -2.20
C VAL A 39 -20.20 -7.58 -3.62
N ASP A 40 -20.52 -8.38 -4.65
CA ASP A 40 -20.22 -8.01 -6.03
C ASP A 40 -21.06 -6.82 -6.48
N ALA A 41 -22.34 -6.77 -6.15
CA ALA A 41 -23.21 -5.62 -6.44
C ALA A 41 -22.77 -4.37 -5.69
N TYR A 42 -22.33 -4.52 -4.42
CA TYR A 42 -21.77 -3.43 -3.65
C TYR A 42 -20.53 -2.84 -4.35
N LEU A 43 -19.56 -3.67 -4.70
CA LEU A 43 -18.32 -3.23 -5.37
C LEU A 43 -18.61 -2.61 -6.74
N ALA A 44 -19.51 -3.22 -7.54
CA ALA A 44 -19.91 -2.65 -8.81
C ALA A 44 -20.50 -1.24 -8.67
N THR A 45 -21.34 -1.02 -7.65
CA THR A 45 -21.90 0.32 -7.37
C THR A 45 -20.81 1.33 -7.00
N ARG A 46 -19.76 0.91 -6.28
CA ARG A 46 -18.62 1.76 -5.93
C ARG A 46 -17.79 2.14 -7.16
N GLU A 47 -17.57 1.19 -8.06
CA GLU A 47 -16.77 1.40 -9.26
C GLU A 47 -17.52 2.18 -10.36
N GLN A 48 -18.86 2.02 -10.47
CA GLN A 48 -19.70 2.77 -11.43
C GLN A 48 -19.70 4.30 -11.23
N GLN A 49 -19.15 4.79 -10.12
CA GLN A 49 -18.96 6.22 -9.91
C GLN A 49 -17.86 6.82 -10.80
N PHE A 50 -17.07 5.98 -11.47
CA PHE A 50 -15.96 6.38 -12.32
C PHE A 50 -16.12 5.77 -13.71
N ASP A 51 -15.91 6.56 -14.74
CA ASP A 51 -15.96 6.14 -16.16
C ASP A 51 -14.60 5.85 -16.76
N ASP A 52 -13.52 6.14 -16.02
CA ASP A 52 -12.12 6.05 -16.44
C ASP A 52 -11.33 4.92 -15.77
N VAL A 53 -11.99 3.98 -15.08
CA VAL A 53 -11.30 2.84 -14.46
C VAL A 53 -10.71 1.92 -15.52
N VAL A 54 -9.41 1.66 -15.43
CA VAL A 54 -8.71 0.73 -16.32
C VAL A 54 -9.29 -0.67 -16.17
N VAL A 55 -9.66 -1.28 -17.29
CA VAL A 55 -10.28 -2.61 -17.31
C VAL A 55 -9.35 -3.66 -16.67
N GLY A 56 -9.88 -4.38 -15.69
CA GLY A 56 -9.21 -5.46 -14.97
C GLY A 56 -8.52 -5.03 -13.66
N VAL A 57 -8.67 -3.75 -13.24
CA VAL A 57 -8.10 -3.24 -11.98
C VAL A 57 -9.15 -2.73 -10.99
N GLN A 58 -10.43 -2.82 -11.35
CA GLN A 58 -11.54 -2.46 -10.46
C GLN A 58 -11.48 -3.26 -9.14
N LYS A 59 -12.08 -2.74 -8.08
CA LYS A 59 -12.32 -3.47 -6.84
C LYS A 59 -13.12 -4.73 -7.16
N GLN A 60 -12.64 -5.91 -6.77
CA GLN A 60 -13.29 -7.16 -7.13
C GLN A 60 -12.98 -8.29 -6.14
N VAL A 61 -13.89 -9.23 -6.03
CA VAL A 61 -13.66 -10.49 -5.34
C VAL A 61 -13.42 -11.60 -6.36
N ILE A 62 -12.35 -12.36 -6.15
CA ILE A 62 -12.13 -13.65 -6.83
C ILE A 62 -12.64 -14.72 -5.88
N TRP A 63 -13.78 -15.29 -6.19
CA TRP A 63 -14.41 -16.30 -5.37
C TRP A 63 -13.75 -17.66 -5.53
N ALA A 64 -13.47 -18.33 -4.41
CA ALA A 64 -12.94 -19.70 -4.42
C ALA A 64 -14.00 -20.74 -4.83
N LYS A 65 -15.26 -20.40 -4.63
CA LYS A 65 -16.47 -21.19 -4.96
C LYS A 65 -17.53 -20.24 -5.54
N GLU A 66 -18.79 -20.60 -5.38
CA GLU A 66 -19.91 -19.75 -5.78
C GLU A 66 -19.86 -18.38 -5.08
N PRO A 67 -20.22 -17.28 -5.78
CA PRO A 67 -20.33 -15.96 -5.20
C PRO A 67 -21.18 -15.93 -3.93
N GLY A 68 -20.79 -15.12 -2.95
CA GLY A 68 -21.47 -14.98 -1.67
C GLY A 68 -21.13 -16.08 -0.63
N ILE A 69 -20.42 -17.15 -0.99
CA ILE A 69 -20.00 -18.18 -0.05
C ILE A 69 -18.73 -17.76 0.69
N ARG A 70 -18.85 -17.54 2.00
CA ARG A 70 -17.70 -17.23 2.88
C ARG A 70 -16.78 -18.43 3.02
N THR A 71 -15.49 -18.16 3.04
CA THR A 71 -14.45 -19.18 3.28
C THR A 71 -13.87 -19.06 4.70
N PRO A 72 -13.25 -20.12 5.25
CA PRO A 72 -12.55 -20.03 6.56
C PRO A 72 -11.48 -18.94 6.59
N LEU A 73 -10.79 -18.73 5.46
CA LEU A 73 -9.78 -17.68 5.28
C LEU A 73 -10.12 -16.87 4.04
N SER A 74 -9.98 -15.56 4.12
CA SER A 74 -9.96 -14.66 2.95
C SER A 74 -8.62 -13.94 2.85
N ILE A 75 -8.27 -13.54 1.64
CA ILE A 75 -7.09 -12.71 1.37
C ILE A 75 -7.56 -11.34 0.93
N VAL A 76 -6.97 -10.30 1.51
CA VAL A 76 -7.14 -8.90 1.10
C VAL A 76 -5.80 -8.44 0.54
N TYR A 77 -5.80 -7.97 -0.71
CA TYR A 77 -4.60 -7.45 -1.35
C TYR A 77 -4.68 -5.94 -1.58
N ILE A 78 -3.66 -5.21 -1.08
CA ILE A 78 -3.53 -3.75 -1.16
C ILE A 78 -2.26 -3.43 -1.95
N HIS A 79 -2.42 -2.79 -3.12
CA HIS A 79 -1.33 -2.49 -4.05
C HIS A 79 -0.51 -1.25 -3.66
N GLY A 80 0.61 -1.05 -4.37
CA GLY A 80 1.53 0.07 -4.16
C GLY A 80 1.12 1.38 -4.84
N PHE A 81 1.88 2.44 -4.57
CA PHE A 81 1.73 3.76 -5.17
C PHE A 81 1.96 3.70 -6.68
N THR A 82 1.17 4.40 -7.45
CA THR A 82 1.06 4.39 -8.91
C THR A 82 0.61 3.06 -9.54
N ALA A 83 0.68 1.95 -8.81
CA ALA A 83 0.34 0.62 -9.28
C ALA A 83 -1.17 0.32 -9.19
N THR A 84 -1.51 -0.91 -9.49
CA THR A 84 -2.84 -1.49 -9.33
C THR A 84 -2.72 -2.91 -8.77
N SER A 85 -3.84 -3.59 -8.54
CA SER A 85 -3.83 -4.99 -8.13
C SER A 85 -3.05 -5.92 -9.08
N GLN A 86 -2.77 -5.47 -10.31
CA GLN A 86 -2.03 -6.24 -11.32
C GLN A 86 -0.52 -6.32 -11.04
N GLU A 87 0.02 -5.49 -10.14
CA GLU A 87 1.48 -5.35 -9.96
C GLU A 87 2.19 -6.64 -9.58
N ILE A 88 1.56 -7.49 -8.76
CA ILE A 88 2.15 -8.79 -8.36
C ILE A 88 1.29 -10.00 -8.75
N ARG A 89 0.22 -9.78 -9.52
CA ARG A 89 -0.57 -10.92 -9.99
C ARG A 89 0.28 -11.80 -10.92
N PRO A 90 0.10 -13.13 -10.84
CA PRO A 90 -0.96 -13.89 -10.15
C PRO A 90 -0.61 -14.39 -8.74
N VAL A 91 0.30 -13.76 -7.99
CA VAL A 91 0.71 -14.25 -6.65
C VAL A 91 -0.48 -14.39 -5.70
N PRO A 92 -1.27 -13.32 -5.41
CA PRO A 92 -2.41 -13.45 -4.50
C PRO A 92 -3.47 -14.42 -5.01
N ASP A 93 -3.66 -14.50 -6.32
CA ASP A 93 -4.62 -15.43 -6.95
C ASP A 93 -4.23 -16.90 -6.71
N ARG A 94 -2.94 -17.24 -6.93
CA ARG A 94 -2.44 -18.61 -6.73
C ARG A 94 -2.44 -19.00 -5.26
N VAL A 95 -2.10 -18.07 -4.37
CA VAL A 95 -2.15 -18.29 -2.93
C VAL A 95 -3.59 -18.53 -2.48
N ALA A 96 -4.53 -17.67 -2.87
CA ALA A 96 -5.95 -17.83 -2.56
C ALA A 96 -6.50 -19.16 -3.06
N LYS A 97 -6.23 -19.51 -4.32
CA LYS A 97 -6.64 -20.77 -4.92
C LYS A 97 -6.11 -21.99 -4.15
N ALA A 98 -4.84 -21.97 -3.78
CA ALA A 98 -4.20 -23.10 -3.07
C ALA A 98 -4.71 -23.28 -1.64
N LEU A 99 -5.27 -22.23 -1.03
CA LEU A 99 -5.89 -22.24 0.30
C LEU A 99 -7.41 -22.42 0.26
N GLY A 100 -8.03 -22.41 -0.93
CA GLY A 100 -9.49 -22.39 -1.06
C GLY A 100 -10.10 -21.13 -0.43
N ALA A 101 -9.36 -20.02 -0.46
CA ALA A 101 -9.75 -18.76 0.12
C ALA A 101 -10.34 -17.81 -0.92
N ASN A 102 -11.32 -17.00 -0.53
CA ASN A 102 -11.75 -15.87 -1.33
C ASN A 102 -10.67 -14.79 -1.33
N LEU A 103 -10.50 -14.09 -2.45
CA LEU A 103 -9.51 -13.01 -2.60
C LEU A 103 -10.21 -11.71 -2.94
N TYR A 104 -10.00 -10.67 -2.14
CA TYR A 104 -10.37 -9.30 -2.48
C TYR A 104 -9.16 -8.54 -3.02
N LEU A 105 -9.32 -7.95 -4.19
CA LEU A 105 -8.35 -7.06 -4.82
C LEU A 105 -8.82 -5.62 -4.65
N ALA A 106 -8.12 -4.87 -3.82
CA ALA A 106 -8.42 -3.46 -3.59
C ALA A 106 -7.98 -2.59 -4.78
N ARG A 107 -8.65 -1.46 -4.96
CA ARG A 107 -8.20 -0.34 -5.78
C ARG A 107 -8.19 0.90 -4.90
N LEU A 108 -7.02 1.44 -4.64
CA LEU A 108 -6.86 2.64 -3.84
C LEU A 108 -7.36 3.88 -4.60
N THR A 109 -7.93 4.82 -3.88
CA THR A 109 -8.37 6.10 -4.43
C THR A 109 -7.26 6.75 -5.26
N GLY A 110 -7.61 7.24 -6.44
CA GLY A 110 -6.69 7.85 -7.41
C GLY A 110 -5.97 6.86 -8.31
N HIS A 111 -5.95 5.55 -7.99
CA HIS A 111 -5.22 4.55 -8.75
C HIS A 111 -6.09 3.82 -9.78
N GLY A 112 -5.42 3.30 -10.82
CA GLY A 112 -6.09 2.53 -11.89
C GLY A 112 -7.10 3.35 -12.69
N ARG A 113 -6.90 4.65 -12.80
CA ARG A 113 -7.71 5.64 -13.50
C ARG A 113 -6.81 6.54 -14.37
N SER A 114 -7.34 7.67 -14.83
CA SER A 114 -6.56 8.69 -15.53
C SER A 114 -5.37 9.19 -14.69
N ALA A 115 -4.38 9.76 -15.36
CA ALA A 115 -3.17 10.29 -14.72
C ALA A 115 -3.48 11.34 -13.63
N ASP A 116 -4.40 12.26 -13.92
CA ASP A 116 -4.82 13.30 -12.98
C ASP A 116 -5.49 12.75 -11.71
N ALA A 117 -6.18 11.61 -11.81
CA ALA A 117 -6.91 11.02 -10.70
C ALA A 117 -6.00 10.70 -9.49
N LEU A 118 -4.70 10.44 -9.72
CA LEU A 118 -3.77 10.16 -8.62
C LEU A 118 -3.61 11.36 -7.67
N ALA A 119 -3.80 12.59 -8.17
CA ALA A 119 -3.76 13.79 -7.35
C ALA A 119 -5.00 13.99 -6.46
N GLU A 120 -6.09 13.24 -6.69
CA GLU A 120 -7.28 13.26 -5.84
C GLU A 120 -7.04 12.55 -4.49
N ALA A 121 -6.00 11.71 -4.42
CA ALA A 121 -5.71 10.89 -3.26
C ALA A 121 -5.20 11.69 -2.05
N SER A 122 -5.58 11.24 -0.87
CA SER A 122 -5.05 11.66 0.43
C SER A 122 -4.86 10.43 1.31
N ILE A 123 -4.18 10.60 2.44
CA ILE A 123 -4.05 9.51 3.43
C ILE A 123 -5.44 9.10 3.93
N ASP A 124 -6.32 10.03 4.23
CA ASP A 124 -7.71 9.76 4.66
C ASP A 124 -8.46 8.90 3.63
N HIS A 125 -8.35 9.22 2.33
CA HIS A 125 -8.95 8.41 1.28
C HIS A 125 -8.40 6.97 1.28
N TRP A 126 -7.07 6.81 1.37
CA TRP A 126 -6.46 5.47 1.39
C TRP A 126 -6.80 4.68 2.66
N MET A 127 -6.86 5.34 3.84
CA MET A 127 -7.28 4.68 5.08
C MET A 127 -8.76 4.26 5.03
N ARG A 128 -9.60 5.03 4.34
CA ARG A 128 -10.99 4.63 4.05
C ARG A 128 -11.03 3.43 3.09
N ASP A 129 -10.18 3.39 2.05
CA ASP A 129 -10.06 2.22 1.18
C ASP A 129 -9.60 0.97 1.94
N VAL A 130 -8.68 1.11 2.90
CA VAL A 130 -8.26 0.03 3.80
C VAL A 130 -9.41 -0.42 4.70
N SER A 131 -10.16 0.53 5.26
CA SER A 131 -11.36 0.24 6.08
C SER A 131 -12.42 -0.52 5.29
N GLU A 132 -12.68 -0.11 4.05
CA GLU A 132 -13.56 -0.83 3.11
C GLU A 132 -13.02 -2.23 2.82
N ALA A 133 -11.70 -2.35 2.58
CA ALA A 133 -11.06 -3.64 2.30
C ALA A 133 -11.20 -4.63 3.46
N LEU A 134 -11.09 -4.16 4.70
CA LEU A 134 -11.35 -4.97 5.89
C LEU A 134 -12.81 -5.41 5.96
N LYS A 135 -13.75 -4.50 5.71
CA LYS A 135 -15.19 -4.81 5.73
C LYS A 135 -15.54 -5.85 4.67
N VAL A 136 -15.03 -5.69 3.45
CA VAL A 136 -15.19 -6.69 2.38
C VAL A 136 -14.51 -8.01 2.77
N GLY A 137 -13.25 -7.96 3.24
CA GLY A 137 -12.52 -9.14 3.67
C GLY A 137 -13.28 -9.97 4.72
N THR A 138 -13.87 -9.31 5.73
CA THR A 138 -14.68 -9.98 6.77
C THR A 138 -16.04 -10.46 6.25
N ALA A 139 -16.59 -9.83 5.22
CA ALA A 139 -17.81 -10.30 4.56
C ALA A 139 -17.58 -11.61 3.78
N ILE A 140 -16.39 -11.79 3.19
CA ILE A 140 -16.07 -12.94 2.32
C ILE A 140 -15.29 -14.04 3.03
N GLY A 141 -14.76 -13.82 4.25
CA GLY A 141 -14.00 -14.81 5.03
C GLY A 141 -14.22 -14.70 6.53
N GLN A 142 -13.86 -15.76 7.28
CA GLN A 142 -13.93 -15.77 8.74
C GLN A 142 -12.71 -15.12 9.37
N ARG A 143 -11.51 -15.42 8.84
CA ARG A 143 -10.24 -14.81 9.19
C ARG A 143 -9.58 -14.23 7.95
N LEU A 144 -8.72 -13.25 8.11
CA LEU A 144 -8.08 -12.53 7.01
C LEU A 144 -6.57 -12.72 7.01
N ILE A 145 -6.00 -12.86 5.81
CA ILE A 145 -4.61 -12.50 5.53
C ILE A 145 -4.63 -11.18 4.77
N VAL A 146 -3.95 -10.18 5.28
CA VAL A 146 -3.80 -8.90 4.59
C VAL A 146 -2.41 -8.84 3.96
N MET A 147 -2.37 -8.70 2.63
CA MET A 147 -1.14 -8.57 1.84
C MET A 147 -1.02 -7.15 1.34
N GLY A 148 0.11 -6.50 1.59
CA GLY A 148 0.36 -5.14 1.10
C GLY A 148 1.72 -5.04 0.39
N THR A 149 1.71 -4.45 -0.80
CA THR A 149 2.95 -4.17 -1.56
C THR A 149 3.30 -2.68 -1.46
N SER A 150 4.57 -2.36 -1.22
CA SER A 150 5.09 -0.98 -1.22
C SER A 150 4.25 -0.06 -0.31
N THR A 151 3.62 0.99 -0.84
CA THR A 151 2.68 1.86 -0.10
C THR A 151 1.49 1.08 0.46
N GLY A 152 1.01 0.02 -0.22
CA GLY A 152 0.02 -0.90 0.33
C GLY A 152 0.52 -1.60 1.60
N GLY A 153 1.82 -1.90 1.68
CA GLY A 153 2.48 -2.39 2.90
C GLY A 153 2.50 -1.33 4.01
N THR A 154 2.76 -0.07 3.68
CA THR A 154 2.71 1.05 4.65
C THR A 154 1.31 1.22 5.22
N LEU A 155 0.27 1.15 4.36
CA LEU A 155 -1.14 1.19 4.77
C LEU A 155 -1.51 -0.02 5.66
N THR A 156 -1.00 -1.21 5.32
CA THR A 156 -1.17 -2.42 6.13
C THR A 156 -0.52 -2.28 7.50
N ALA A 157 0.63 -1.62 7.60
CA ALA A 157 1.28 -1.31 8.88
C ALA A 157 0.45 -0.30 9.70
N ALA A 158 -0.08 0.75 9.07
CA ALA A 158 -0.99 1.67 9.74
C ALA A 158 -2.23 0.94 10.32
N LEU A 159 -2.83 0.03 9.53
CA LEU A 159 -3.92 -0.82 9.98
C LEU A 159 -3.56 -1.65 11.22
N ALA A 160 -2.34 -2.17 11.29
CA ALA A 160 -1.89 -3.02 12.39
C ALA A 160 -1.90 -2.31 13.77
N GLN A 161 -2.01 -0.99 13.81
CA GLN A 161 -2.11 -0.21 15.04
C GLN A 161 -3.52 -0.23 15.67
N ASP A 162 -4.55 -0.54 14.91
CA ASP A 162 -5.93 -0.59 15.42
C ASP A 162 -6.26 -1.99 15.96
N GLN A 163 -6.10 -2.18 17.26
CA GLN A 163 -6.34 -3.45 17.96
C GLN A 163 -7.77 -3.97 17.78
N ALA A 164 -8.75 -3.12 17.54
CA ALA A 164 -10.13 -3.54 17.28
C ALA A 164 -10.30 -4.06 15.84
N ALA A 165 -9.69 -3.39 14.88
CA ALA A 165 -9.75 -3.74 13.47
C ALA A 165 -9.02 -5.06 13.16
N ILE A 166 -7.91 -5.36 13.85
CA ILE A 166 -7.07 -6.54 13.57
C ILE A 166 -7.55 -7.85 14.19
N LYS A 167 -8.60 -7.86 15.02
CA LYS A 167 -9.09 -9.07 15.75
C LYS A 167 -9.29 -10.30 14.87
N ASN A 168 -9.74 -10.12 13.64
CA ASN A 168 -10.00 -11.22 12.69
C ASN A 168 -8.83 -11.45 11.72
N ILE A 169 -7.72 -10.73 11.87
CA ILE A 169 -6.55 -10.90 11.00
C ILE A 169 -5.72 -12.07 11.51
N ALA A 170 -5.49 -13.04 10.62
CA ALA A 170 -4.66 -14.21 10.87
C ALA A 170 -3.18 -13.92 10.67
N GLY A 171 -2.85 -12.97 9.80
CA GLY A 171 -1.48 -12.58 9.52
C GLY A 171 -1.37 -11.47 8.50
N PHE A 172 -0.23 -10.79 8.53
CA PHE A 172 0.14 -9.75 7.58
C PHE A 172 1.26 -10.23 6.65
N VAL A 173 1.17 -9.91 5.37
CA VAL A 173 2.23 -10.14 4.38
C VAL A 173 2.67 -8.81 3.81
N PHE A 174 3.88 -8.39 4.14
CA PHE A 174 4.51 -7.17 3.68
C PHE A 174 5.46 -7.49 2.52
N ILE A 175 5.17 -6.97 1.33
CA ILE A 175 5.94 -7.20 0.11
C ILE A 175 6.61 -5.89 -0.28
N SER A 176 7.95 -5.82 -0.18
CA SER A 176 8.74 -4.58 -0.40
C SER A 176 8.09 -3.33 0.22
N PRO A 177 7.64 -3.36 1.50
CA PRO A 177 6.85 -2.27 2.08
C PRO A 177 7.64 -0.96 2.09
N ASN A 178 6.97 0.15 1.78
CA ASN A 178 7.58 1.47 1.76
C ASN A 178 7.62 2.08 3.18
N PHE A 179 8.57 1.66 4.00
CA PHE A 179 8.82 2.26 5.32
C PHE A 179 9.83 3.41 5.28
N ALA A 180 10.52 3.60 4.17
CA ALA A 180 11.29 4.80 3.86
C ALA A 180 11.58 4.85 2.36
N ILE A 181 11.38 6.02 1.76
CA ILE A 181 11.67 6.26 0.34
C ILE A 181 13.19 6.34 0.16
N ASN A 182 13.77 5.60 -0.80
CA ASN A 182 15.20 5.61 -1.08
C ASN A 182 15.62 6.87 -1.87
N ASN A 183 15.24 8.03 -1.33
CA ASN A 183 15.64 9.34 -1.81
C ASN A 183 15.75 10.31 -0.62
N ARG A 184 16.94 10.81 -0.35
CA ARG A 184 17.19 11.72 0.78
C ARG A 184 16.34 13.00 0.72
N ALA A 185 15.97 13.47 -0.47
CA ALA A 185 15.13 14.64 -0.64
C ALA A 185 13.64 14.36 -0.35
N ALA A 186 13.23 13.10 -0.19
CA ALA A 186 11.83 12.75 0.06
C ALA A 186 11.29 13.35 1.36
N THR A 187 12.13 13.59 2.36
CA THR A 187 11.74 14.29 3.60
C THR A 187 11.20 15.69 3.35
N LEU A 188 11.64 16.36 2.28
CA LEU A 188 11.17 17.69 1.90
C LEU A 188 9.70 17.68 1.46
N LEU A 189 9.17 16.55 0.99
CA LEU A 189 7.77 16.38 0.59
C LEU A 189 6.80 16.54 1.78
N THR A 190 7.29 16.36 3.02
CA THR A 190 6.50 16.52 4.25
C THR A 190 6.66 17.91 4.91
N TRP A 191 7.43 18.81 4.29
CA TRP A 191 7.63 20.16 4.80
C TRP A 191 6.39 21.04 4.60
N PRO A 192 6.28 22.13 5.37
CA PRO A 192 5.20 23.10 5.19
C PRO A 192 5.09 23.58 3.75
N PHE A 193 3.86 23.70 3.27
CA PHE A 193 3.53 24.18 1.93
C PHE A 193 4.15 23.34 0.78
N ALA A 194 4.56 22.11 1.00
CA ALA A 194 5.19 21.26 -0.02
C ALA A 194 4.38 21.19 -1.33
N ARG A 195 3.05 21.11 -1.24
CA ARG A 195 2.15 21.12 -2.43
C ARG A 195 2.33 22.35 -3.32
N HIS A 196 2.84 23.47 -2.79
CA HIS A 196 2.98 24.70 -3.55
C HIS A 196 4.39 24.90 -4.10
N TRP A 197 5.43 24.58 -3.32
CA TRP A 197 6.80 24.87 -3.75
C TRP A 197 7.52 23.70 -4.41
N VAL A 198 7.16 22.44 -4.10
CA VAL A 198 7.82 21.27 -4.71
C VAL A 198 7.62 21.21 -6.24
N PRO A 199 6.38 21.40 -6.77
CA PRO A 199 6.19 21.45 -8.23
C PRO A 199 7.03 22.53 -8.93
N LEU A 200 7.31 23.66 -8.27
CA LEU A 200 8.16 24.71 -8.84
C LEU A 200 9.63 24.27 -8.98
N ILE A 201 10.06 23.24 -8.24
CA ILE A 201 11.45 22.75 -8.23
C ILE A 201 11.63 21.53 -9.15
N ILE A 202 10.71 20.56 -9.07
CA ILE A 202 10.85 19.28 -9.79
C ILE A 202 9.83 19.09 -10.92
N GLY A 203 9.06 20.16 -11.26
CA GLY A 203 8.02 20.13 -12.28
C GLY A 203 6.65 19.72 -11.74
N ASP A 204 5.60 20.08 -12.49
CA ASP A 204 4.22 19.80 -12.12
C ASP A 204 3.84 18.31 -12.30
N TRP A 205 4.59 17.60 -13.11
CA TRP A 205 4.37 16.20 -13.47
C TRP A 205 5.60 15.34 -13.22
N GLN A 206 5.36 14.12 -12.78
CA GLN A 206 6.36 13.06 -12.66
C GLN A 206 6.12 12.01 -13.72
N GLN A 207 7.21 11.48 -14.28
CA GLN A 207 7.15 10.47 -15.34
C GLN A 207 8.06 9.29 -15.01
N THR A 208 7.55 8.10 -15.29
CA THR A 208 8.30 6.85 -15.20
C THR A 208 8.26 6.14 -16.53
N VAL A 209 9.40 5.70 -17.02
CA VAL A 209 9.46 4.94 -18.28
C VAL A 209 8.92 3.52 -18.03
N PRO A 210 7.85 3.11 -18.73
CA PRO A 210 7.31 1.77 -18.59
C PRO A 210 8.29 0.71 -19.10
N ARG A 211 8.31 -0.46 -18.44
CA ARG A 211 9.14 -1.62 -18.79
C ARG A 211 8.62 -2.40 -19.99
N ASN A 212 7.31 -2.45 -20.13
CA ASN A 212 6.56 -3.14 -21.16
C ASN A 212 5.13 -2.58 -21.22
N ASP A 213 4.35 -3.04 -22.20
CA ASP A 213 2.98 -2.56 -22.43
C ASP A 213 2.04 -2.82 -21.25
N LEU A 214 2.22 -3.93 -20.51
CA LEU A 214 1.40 -4.23 -19.33
C LEU A 214 1.77 -3.31 -18.16
N HIS A 215 3.04 -2.97 -17.99
CA HIS A 215 3.46 -1.96 -17.02
C HIS A 215 2.87 -0.59 -17.37
N ALA A 216 2.93 -0.17 -18.64
CA ALA A 216 2.31 1.07 -19.11
C ALA A 216 0.79 1.11 -18.86
N ARG A 217 0.13 -0.06 -18.99
CA ARG A 217 -1.32 -0.17 -18.83
C ARG A 217 -1.79 -0.14 -17.38
N TYR A 218 -1.04 -0.78 -16.48
CA TYR A 218 -1.50 -1.05 -15.12
C TYR A 218 -0.84 -0.20 -14.04
N TRP A 219 0.12 0.67 -14.41
CA TRP A 219 0.67 1.72 -13.55
C TRP A 219 0.35 3.10 -14.10
N THR A 220 0.13 4.05 -13.22
CA THR A 220 0.07 5.47 -13.57
C THR A 220 1.50 5.96 -13.74
N THR A 221 2.03 5.92 -14.97
CA THR A 221 3.42 6.23 -15.28
C THR A 221 3.69 7.72 -15.45
N ASP A 222 2.62 8.52 -15.60
CA ASP A 222 2.65 9.97 -15.72
C ASP A 222 1.58 10.53 -14.76
N TYR A 223 1.98 11.36 -13.78
CA TYR A 223 1.07 11.83 -12.73
C TYR A 223 1.49 13.19 -12.14
N PRO A 224 0.54 13.97 -11.59
CA PRO A 224 0.85 15.25 -10.95
C PRO A 224 1.78 15.08 -9.75
N THR A 225 2.82 15.93 -9.66
CA THR A 225 3.83 15.92 -8.59
C THR A 225 3.20 15.98 -7.19
N ILE A 226 2.06 16.65 -7.05
CA ILE A 226 1.36 16.78 -5.76
C ILE A 226 0.88 15.44 -5.19
N ALA A 227 0.76 14.39 -6.01
CA ALA A 227 0.42 13.04 -5.55
C ALA A 227 1.52 12.39 -4.67
N LEU A 228 2.75 12.90 -4.73
CA LEU A 228 3.85 12.43 -3.88
C LEU A 228 3.67 12.80 -2.41
N MET A 229 2.97 13.91 -2.11
CA MET A 229 2.85 14.43 -0.75
C MET A 229 2.12 13.49 0.21
N PRO A 230 0.90 12.99 -0.11
CA PRO A 230 0.22 12.04 0.78
C PRO A 230 1.01 10.74 0.96
N MET A 231 1.71 10.25 -0.08
CA MET A 231 2.54 9.05 0.03
C MET A 231 3.71 9.28 1.00
N ALA A 232 4.43 10.40 0.87
CA ALA A 232 5.54 10.73 1.77
C ALA A 232 5.07 11.00 3.21
N ALA A 233 3.92 11.65 3.38
CA ALA A 233 3.34 11.90 4.70
C ALA A 233 2.87 10.61 5.38
N LEU A 234 2.32 9.65 4.63
CA LEU A 234 1.96 8.31 5.13
C LEU A 234 3.20 7.56 5.63
N VAL A 235 4.28 7.53 4.82
CA VAL A 235 5.54 6.88 5.22
C VAL A 235 6.07 7.49 6.51
N LYS A 236 6.08 8.83 6.61
CA LYS A 236 6.50 9.51 7.84
C LYS A 236 5.61 9.18 9.02
N ALA A 237 4.29 9.20 8.86
CA ALA A 237 3.36 8.92 9.94
C ALA A 237 3.53 7.50 10.48
N VAL A 238 3.79 6.52 9.62
CA VAL A 238 4.02 5.12 10.02
C VAL A 238 5.40 4.91 10.65
N ASP A 239 6.45 5.63 10.23
CA ASP A 239 7.79 5.56 10.86
C ASP A 239 7.77 6.06 12.32
N ASP A 240 6.82 6.95 12.64
CA ASP A 240 6.62 7.50 13.99
C ASP A 240 5.83 6.54 14.96
N LEU A 241 5.31 5.38 14.47
CA LEU A 241 4.50 4.45 15.25
C LEU A 241 5.34 3.38 15.97
N ASP A 242 4.77 2.83 17.07
CA ASP A 242 5.36 1.70 17.79
C ASP A 242 4.56 0.42 17.50
N PHE A 243 5.25 -0.64 17.10
CA PHE A 243 4.66 -1.93 16.73
C PHE A 243 4.92 -3.05 17.75
N ALA A 244 5.47 -2.72 18.92
CA ALA A 244 5.81 -3.69 19.95
C ALA A 244 4.59 -4.42 20.53
N GLU A 245 3.42 -3.79 20.51
CA GLU A 245 2.16 -4.37 21.03
C GLU A 245 1.34 -5.11 19.96
N VAL A 246 1.76 -5.11 18.71
CA VAL A 246 1.09 -5.86 17.64
C VAL A 246 1.47 -7.33 17.75
N ASP A 247 0.53 -8.19 18.12
CA ASP A 247 0.75 -9.63 18.34
C ASP A 247 0.44 -10.51 17.11
N VAL A 248 -0.19 -9.94 16.07
CA VAL A 248 -0.54 -10.65 14.84
C VAL A 248 0.72 -11.07 14.07
N PRO A 249 0.83 -12.34 13.63
CA PRO A 249 1.96 -12.81 12.84
C PRO A 249 2.20 -12.02 11.55
N ALA A 250 3.48 -11.82 11.19
CA ALA A 250 3.87 -11.08 9.99
C ALA A 250 4.93 -11.79 9.15
N LEU A 251 4.80 -11.72 7.82
CA LEU A 251 5.81 -12.08 6.84
C LEU A 251 6.34 -10.83 6.16
N PHE A 252 7.66 -10.60 6.22
CA PHE A 252 8.36 -9.54 5.49
C PHE A 252 9.11 -10.16 4.32
N PHE A 253 8.73 -9.78 3.11
CA PHE A 253 9.25 -10.33 1.87
C PHE A 253 9.81 -9.19 1.01
N TYR A 254 11.15 -9.09 0.87
CA TYR A 254 11.80 -7.97 0.19
C TYR A 254 13.19 -8.31 -0.36
N SER A 255 13.72 -7.45 -1.23
CA SER A 255 15.10 -7.52 -1.72
C SER A 255 16.00 -6.52 -0.98
N PRO A 256 17.19 -6.91 -0.52
CA PRO A 256 18.16 -5.96 0.03
C PRO A 256 18.77 -5.02 -1.03
N LYS A 257 18.50 -5.29 -2.32
CA LYS A 257 18.96 -4.48 -3.45
C LYS A 257 17.90 -3.49 -3.94
N ASP A 258 16.79 -3.31 -3.19
CA ASP A 258 15.70 -2.39 -3.53
C ASP A 258 16.22 -0.97 -3.69
N GLN A 259 15.91 -0.34 -4.84
CA GLN A 259 16.35 1.00 -5.18
C GLN A 259 15.24 2.05 -5.02
N VAL A 260 14.02 1.62 -4.73
CA VAL A 260 12.84 2.49 -4.55
C VAL A 260 12.61 2.78 -3.08
N VAL A 261 12.73 1.76 -2.22
CA VAL A 261 12.59 1.90 -0.77
C VAL A 261 13.88 1.48 -0.06
N VAL A 262 14.05 1.96 1.17
CA VAL A 262 15.24 1.64 1.99
C VAL A 262 15.05 0.27 2.63
N ALA A 263 15.73 -0.75 2.10
CA ALA A 263 15.61 -2.15 2.54
C ALA A 263 16.00 -2.33 4.02
N GLU A 264 16.98 -1.56 4.51
CA GLU A 264 17.41 -1.58 5.92
C GLU A 264 16.27 -1.16 6.86
N LYS A 265 15.41 -0.22 6.42
CA LYS A 265 14.23 0.18 7.20
C LYS A 265 13.20 -0.93 7.31
N ILE A 266 13.06 -1.77 6.28
CA ILE A 266 12.20 -2.95 6.37
C ILE A 266 12.73 -3.93 7.42
N ALA A 267 14.04 -4.17 7.43
CA ALA A 267 14.69 -5.03 8.42
C ALA A 267 14.59 -4.48 9.85
N GLU A 268 14.72 -3.15 10.03
CA GLU A 268 14.53 -2.47 11.31
C GLU A 268 13.08 -2.61 11.80
N PHE A 269 12.12 -2.41 10.91
CA PHE A 269 10.71 -2.51 11.19
C PHE A 269 10.32 -3.93 11.62
N ALA A 270 10.80 -4.96 10.88
CA ALA A 270 10.57 -6.35 11.22
C ALA A 270 11.08 -6.70 12.63
N LYS A 271 12.23 -6.16 13.04
CA LYS A 271 12.78 -6.35 14.40
C LYS A 271 11.95 -5.70 15.51
N LYS A 272 11.20 -4.64 15.20
CA LYS A 272 10.32 -3.93 16.14
C LYS A 272 8.92 -4.52 16.19
N TRP A 273 8.58 -5.46 15.31
CA TRP A 273 7.29 -6.10 15.28
C TRP A 273 7.11 -7.01 16.50
N GLY A 274 6.05 -6.78 17.27
CA GLY A 274 5.83 -7.50 18.55
C GLY A 274 5.40 -8.95 18.38
N GLY A 275 4.66 -9.26 17.32
CA GLY A 275 4.19 -10.61 17.02
C GLY A 275 5.23 -11.53 16.38
N PRO A 276 4.91 -12.82 16.26
CA PRO A 276 5.75 -13.75 15.51
C PRO A 276 5.99 -13.24 14.09
N HIS A 277 7.23 -13.20 13.64
CA HIS A 277 7.51 -12.75 12.29
C HIS A 277 8.58 -13.59 11.60
N LYS A 278 8.47 -13.65 10.25
CA LYS A 278 9.44 -14.25 9.35
C LYS A 278 9.90 -13.21 8.33
N THR A 279 11.19 -13.19 8.03
CA THR A 279 11.75 -12.40 6.92
C THR A 279 12.21 -13.33 5.82
N VAL A 280 11.80 -13.06 4.59
CA VAL A 280 12.27 -13.74 3.38
C VAL A 280 13.00 -12.75 2.50
N ILE A 281 14.25 -13.02 2.24
CA ILE A 281 15.10 -12.21 1.37
C ILE A 281 15.04 -12.75 -0.05
N VAL A 282 14.76 -11.85 -1.00
CA VAL A 282 14.65 -12.19 -2.42
C VAL A 282 15.92 -11.78 -3.17
N ASP A 283 16.52 -12.73 -3.86
CA ASP A 283 17.60 -12.46 -4.81
C ASP A 283 17.04 -12.50 -6.23
N LEU A 284 16.91 -11.33 -6.84
CA LEU A 284 16.30 -11.16 -8.15
C LEU A 284 17.28 -11.57 -9.26
N ARG A 285 16.73 -12.13 -10.33
CA ARG A 285 17.46 -12.45 -11.56
C ARG A 285 17.56 -11.23 -12.46
N ALA A 286 18.47 -11.26 -13.41
CA ALA A 286 18.65 -10.17 -14.37
C ALA A 286 17.42 -9.86 -15.25
N SER A 287 16.49 -10.82 -15.35
CA SER A 287 15.22 -10.66 -16.08
C SER A 287 14.11 -10.03 -15.26
N ASP A 288 14.31 -9.90 -13.94
CA ASP A 288 13.32 -9.35 -13.03
C ASP A 288 13.44 -7.82 -12.93
N ASP A 289 12.73 -7.21 -11.99
CA ASP A 289 12.74 -5.76 -11.82
C ASP A 289 14.15 -5.19 -11.62
N ILE A 290 14.58 -4.29 -12.52
CA ILE A 290 15.91 -3.67 -12.46
C ILE A 290 16.10 -2.78 -11.21
N TYR A 291 15.00 -2.28 -10.61
CA TYR A 291 15.04 -1.53 -9.36
C TYR A 291 14.92 -2.44 -8.13
N ALA A 292 14.76 -3.74 -8.33
CA ALA A 292 14.65 -4.74 -7.28
C ALA A 292 13.52 -4.44 -6.25
N HIS A 293 12.47 -3.71 -6.68
CA HIS A 293 11.33 -3.29 -5.85
C HIS A 293 10.10 -4.16 -6.05
N ILE A 294 9.69 -4.38 -7.31
CA ILE A 294 8.58 -5.30 -7.63
C ILE A 294 9.15 -6.72 -7.69
N ILE A 295 9.14 -7.40 -6.55
CA ILE A 295 9.88 -8.65 -6.34
C ILE A 295 9.09 -9.92 -6.69
N ALA A 296 7.92 -9.78 -7.30
CA ALA A 296 7.09 -10.87 -7.80
C ALA A 296 6.08 -10.34 -8.82
N GLY A 297 5.37 -11.23 -9.50
CA GLY A 297 4.34 -10.88 -10.49
C GLY A 297 4.83 -11.01 -11.92
N ASP A 298 3.90 -11.45 -12.78
CA ASP A 298 4.26 -11.85 -14.14
C ASP A 298 4.60 -10.68 -15.07
N ILE A 299 4.28 -9.43 -14.67
CA ILE A 299 4.53 -8.24 -15.50
C ILE A 299 5.99 -7.80 -15.42
N VAL A 300 6.60 -7.78 -14.23
CA VAL A 300 7.92 -7.17 -14.01
C VAL A 300 8.95 -8.16 -13.47
N SER A 301 8.53 -9.14 -12.65
CA SER A 301 9.43 -10.13 -12.04
C SER A 301 8.87 -11.56 -12.14
N PRO A 302 8.63 -12.06 -13.37
CA PRO A 302 7.96 -13.35 -13.59
C PRO A 302 8.76 -14.56 -13.03
N ALA A 303 10.08 -14.45 -12.95
CA ALA A 303 10.91 -15.53 -12.43
C ALA A 303 10.75 -15.74 -10.91
N GLN A 304 10.20 -14.76 -10.20
CA GLN A 304 9.97 -14.81 -8.75
C GLN A 304 8.54 -15.19 -8.37
N THR A 305 7.60 -15.15 -9.32
CA THR A 305 6.17 -15.40 -9.04
C THR A 305 5.92 -16.69 -8.29
N GLN A 306 6.47 -17.81 -8.75
CA GLN A 306 6.24 -19.11 -8.09
C GLN A 306 6.95 -19.19 -6.73
N ILE A 307 8.15 -18.63 -6.61
CA ILE A 307 8.90 -18.57 -5.34
C ILE A 307 8.09 -17.80 -4.28
N ALA A 308 7.55 -16.64 -4.66
CA ALA A 308 6.71 -15.84 -3.77
C ALA A 308 5.46 -16.60 -3.32
N VAL A 309 4.79 -17.30 -4.25
CA VAL A 309 3.62 -18.13 -3.94
C VAL A 309 3.98 -19.22 -2.93
N ASP A 310 5.08 -19.94 -3.15
CA ASP A 310 5.48 -21.06 -2.30
C ASP A 310 5.87 -20.59 -0.89
N GLU A 311 6.64 -19.51 -0.78
CA GLU A 311 7.05 -18.92 0.51
C GLU A 311 5.86 -18.40 1.32
N ILE A 312 4.93 -17.68 0.67
CA ILE A 312 3.73 -17.16 1.31
C ILE A 312 2.82 -18.30 1.76
N LEU A 313 2.61 -19.32 0.90
CA LEU A 313 1.81 -20.51 1.26
C LEU A 313 2.41 -21.29 2.42
N ALA A 314 3.73 -21.52 2.39
CA ALA A 314 4.42 -22.22 3.46
C ALA A 314 4.26 -21.50 4.79
N TRP A 315 4.36 -20.16 4.77
CA TRP A 315 4.18 -19.35 5.96
C TRP A 315 2.73 -19.37 6.47
N ILE A 316 1.72 -19.14 5.59
CA ILE A 316 0.31 -19.15 6.00
C ILE A 316 -0.12 -20.49 6.58
N ARG A 317 0.38 -21.60 6.02
CA ARG A 317 0.06 -22.98 6.51
C ARG A 317 0.70 -23.30 7.86
N ALA A 318 1.67 -22.50 8.29
CA ALA A 318 2.33 -22.65 9.59
C ALA A 318 1.71 -21.77 10.70
N LEU A 319 0.74 -20.89 10.37
CA LEU A 319 -0.06 -20.11 11.33
C LEU A 319 -1.09 -20.98 12.03
#